data_2865f6647846b8c402e874e23a2eac5c
#
_entry.id   2865f6647846b8c402e874e23a2eac5c
#
_cell.length_a   1.000
_cell.length_b   1.000
_cell.length_c   1.000
_cell.angle_alpha   90.00
_cell.angle_beta   90.00
_cell.angle_gamma   90.00
#
_symmetry.space_group_name_H-M   'P 1'
#
loop_
_entity.id
_entity.type
_entity.pdbx_description
1 polymer ?
#
loop_
_entity_poly.entity_id
_entity_poly.type
_entity_poly.pdbx_seq_one_letter_code
_entity_poly.pdbx_strand_id
1 'polypeptide(L)'
;MNTSQQLLLLSMLAALPVTGAAAEGGVAQPDTAKWECKECPPVERGWSGTVDLGLGQVSNKSYKFGEYNGLYQQGGFFVGDGSVRFRGADGYYWNIDASDAGLHTRLLDAEGGRQGKYKLMLRYDEVPHALADSARTPFAGSGGAALTLPAGFPSA
;
A
#
# COMPACT_ATOMS: atom_id res chain seq x y z
N MET A 1 12.98 31.03 -24.23
CA MET A 1 11.89 30.16 -24.67
C MET A 1 10.59 30.82 -24.23
N ASN A 2 9.76 31.22 -25.19
CA ASN A 2 8.55 32.02 -24.96
C ASN A 2 7.45 31.17 -24.32
N THR A 3 6.75 31.73 -23.34
CA THR A 3 5.59 31.17 -22.63
C THR A 3 4.47 30.69 -23.56
N SER A 4 4.43 31.21 -24.79
CA SER A 4 3.44 30.83 -25.82
C SER A 4 3.69 29.42 -26.42
N GLN A 5 4.90 28.90 -26.36
CA GLN A 5 5.22 27.55 -26.88
C GLN A 5 4.92 26.44 -25.85
N GLN A 6 4.89 26.75 -24.58
CA GLN A 6 4.50 25.76 -23.56
C GLN A 6 3.00 25.50 -23.50
N LEU A 7 2.19 26.48 -23.87
CA LEU A 7 0.72 26.31 -23.93
C LEU A 7 0.26 25.45 -25.13
N LEU A 8 1.04 25.39 -26.21
CA LEU A 8 0.72 24.57 -27.38
C LEU A 8 1.06 23.08 -27.20
N LEU A 9 1.98 22.73 -26.30
CA LEU A 9 2.31 21.33 -25.99
C LEU A 9 1.35 20.66 -25.01
N LEU A 10 0.62 21.43 -24.21
CA LEU A 10 -0.38 20.90 -23.28
C LEU A 10 -1.74 20.60 -23.93
N SER A 11 -1.99 21.13 -25.11
CA SER A 11 -3.28 20.95 -25.79
C SER A 11 -3.37 19.73 -26.70
N MET A 12 -2.27 18.99 -26.92
CA MET A 12 -2.24 17.81 -27.79
C MET A 12 -2.44 16.46 -27.07
N LEU A 13 -2.62 16.46 -25.75
CA LEU A 13 -2.77 15.20 -24.99
C LEU A 13 -4.24 14.81 -24.70
N ALA A 14 -5.20 15.47 -25.32
CA ALA A 14 -6.62 15.32 -24.96
C ALA A 14 -7.51 14.80 -26.10
N ALA A 15 -7.05 13.89 -26.96
CA ALA A 15 -7.94 13.25 -27.91
C ALA A 15 -7.41 11.91 -28.42
N LEU A 16 -7.29 10.93 -27.53
CA LEU A 16 -7.35 9.54 -27.97
C LEU A 16 -8.78 9.05 -27.76
N PRO A 17 -9.55 8.77 -28.83
CA PRO A 17 -10.81 8.06 -28.66
C PRO A 17 -10.49 6.66 -28.19
N VAL A 18 -10.76 6.37 -26.91
CA VAL A 18 -10.84 4.99 -26.42
C VAL A 18 -12.11 4.39 -27.04
N THR A 19 -11.97 3.85 -28.25
CA THR A 19 -12.97 2.95 -28.79
C THR A 19 -12.85 1.63 -28.02
N GLY A 20 -13.45 1.58 -26.85
CA GLY A 20 -13.72 0.34 -26.15
C GLY A 20 -14.70 -0.46 -26.99
N ALA A 21 -14.22 -1.44 -27.75
CA ALA A 21 -15.07 -2.50 -28.25
C ALA A 21 -15.64 -3.21 -27.02
N ALA A 22 -16.88 -2.88 -26.68
CA ALA A 22 -17.68 -3.69 -25.77
C ALA A 22 -17.88 -5.05 -26.47
N ALA A 23 -17.07 -6.03 -26.09
CA ALA A 23 -17.39 -7.41 -26.39
C ALA A 23 -18.65 -7.73 -25.58
N GLU A 24 -19.82 -7.65 -26.21
CA GLU A 24 -21.06 -8.24 -25.71
C GLU A 24 -20.94 -9.76 -25.74
N GLY A 25 -20.04 -10.30 -24.96
CA GLY A 25 -20.12 -11.68 -24.52
C GLY A 25 -21.20 -11.73 -23.45
N GLY A 26 -22.43 -11.95 -23.85
CA GLY A 26 -23.55 -12.20 -22.95
C GLY A 26 -23.24 -13.43 -22.11
N VAL A 27 -22.55 -13.23 -20.97
CA VAL A 27 -22.48 -14.24 -19.91
C VAL A 27 -23.91 -14.35 -19.40
N ALA A 28 -24.56 -15.49 -19.72
CA ALA A 28 -25.89 -15.80 -19.24
C ALA A 28 -25.90 -15.57 -17.72
N GLN A 29 -26.68 -14.60 -17.28
CA GLN A 29 -26.79 -14.27 -15.86
C GLN A 29 -27.37 -15.49 -15.16
N PRO A 30 -26.71 -16.10 -14.19
CA PRO A 30 -27.22 -17.27 -13.52
C PRO A 30 -28.60 -16.97 -12.92
N ASP A 31 -29.54 -17.89 -13.10
CA ASP A 31 -30.86 -17.80 -12.49
C ASP A 31 -30.76 -17.94 -10.98
N THR A 32 -30.76 -16.81 -10.30
CA THR A 32 -30.65 -16.74 -8.83
C THR A 32 -32.01 -16.87 -8.12
N ALA A 33 -33.10 -16.96 -8.85
CA ALA A 33 -34.45 -17.04 -8.28
C ALA A 33 -34.66 -18.33 -7.43
N LYS A 34 -33.82 -19.33 -7.66
CA LYS A 34 -33.87 -20.62 -6.94
C LYS A 34 -32.85 -20.71 -5.78
N TRP A 35 -32.06 -19.67 -5.55
CA TRP A 35 -31.07 -19.66 -4.48
C TRP A 35 -31.75 -19.23 -3.17
N GLU A 36 -32.40 -20.15 -2.53
CA GLU A 36 -32.92 -19.99 -1.17
C GLU A 36 -31.87 -20.47 -0.18
N CYS A 37 -31.31 -19.53 0.59
CA CYS A 37 -30.47 -19.87 1.71
C CYS A 37 -31.34 -20.08 2.95
N LYS A 38 -31.53 -21.34 3.37
CA LYS A 38 -32.36 -21.69 4.54
C LYS A 38 -31.69 -21.39 5.88
N GLU A 39 -30.37 -21.28 5.91
CA GLU A 39 -29.55 -21.08 7.11
C GLU A 39 -28.47 -20.01 6.92
N CYS A 40 -28.74 -18.97 6.12
CA CYS A 40 -27.82 -17.86 6.02
C CYS A 40 -27.85 -17.03 7.30
N PRO A 41 -26.73 -16.90 8.00
CA PRO A 41 -26.67 -15.95 9.09
C PRO A 41 -26.93 -14.54 8.53
N PRO A 42 -27.72 -13.74 9.24
CA PRO A 42 -27.97 -12.36 8.80
C PRO A 42 -26.64 -11.61 8.69
N VAL A 43 -26.44 -10.91 7.59
CA VAL A 43 -25.26 -10.04 7.43
C VAL A 43 -25.46 -8.85 8.36
N GLU A 44 -24.67 -8.78 9.42
CA GLU A 44 -24.67 -7.64 10.32
C GLU A 44 -24.22 -6.40 9.55
N ARG A 45 -25.08 -5.37 9.56
CA ARG A 45 -24.76 -4.07 8.96
C ARG A 45 -24.00 -3.21 9.95
N GLY A 46 -23.15 -2.35 9.42
CA GLY A 46 -22.32 -1.47 10.22
C GLY A 46 -20.86 -1.88 10.21
N TRP A 47 -20.13 -1.41 11.19
CA TRP A 47 -18.72 -1.70 11.40
C TRP A 47 -18.57 -2.88 12.36
N SER A 48 -17.64 -3.77 12.02
CA SER A 48 -17.20 -4.86 12.86
C SER A 48 -15.70 -5.07 12.67
N GLY A 49 -15.03 -5.63 13.66
CA GLY A 49 -13.61 -5.92 13.54
C GLY A 49 -12.87 -5.93 14.86
N THR A 50 -11.56 -6.10 14.77
CA THR A 50 -10.64 -6.10 15.90
C THR A 50 -9.50 -5.13 15.63
N VAL A 51 -8.96 -4.53 16.68
CA VAL A 51 -7.75 -3.70 16.65
C VAL A 51 -6.92 -4.08 17.85
N ASP A 52 -5.68 -4.46 17.58
CA ASP A 52 -4.67 -4.82 18.58
C ASP A 52 -3.56 -3.77 18.58
N LEU A 53 -3.19 -3.29 19.75
CA LEU A 53 -2.17 -2.26 19.91
C LEU A 53 -1.11 -2.73 20.89
N GLY A 54 0.15 -2.59 20.51
CA GLY A 54 1.29 -2.97 21.31
C GLY A 54 2.34 -1.87 21.42
N LEU A 55 3.03 -1.86 22.56
CA LEU A 55 4.20 -1.01 22.79
C LEU A 55 5.36 -1.91 23.22
N GLY A 56 6.55 -1.60 22.77
CA GLY A 56 7.71 -2.35 23.13
C GLY A 56 8.97 -1.49 23.09
N GLN A 57 10.09 -2.12 23.47
CA GLN A 57 11.40 -1.47 23.48
C GLN A 57 12.46 -2.42 22.95
N VAL A 58 13.28 -1.93 22.04
CA VAL A 58 14.48 -2.60 21.54
C VAL A 58 15.68 -2.09 22.35
N SER A 59 16.33 -2.98 23.09
CA SER A 59 17.46 -2.62 23.94
C SER A 59 18.75 -2.38 23.16
N ASN A 60 18.97 -3.11 22.07
CA ASN A 60 20.18 -3.03 21.27
C ASN A 60 19.85 -2.94 19.78
N LYS A 61 20.56 -2.06 19.08
CA LYS A 61 20.46 -1.95 17.61
C LYS A 61 20.99 -3.23 16.95
N SER A 62 20.20 -3.82 16.05
CA SER A 62 20.62 -4.94 15.23
C SER A 62 19.88 -4.92 13.91
N TYR A 63 20.59 -4.61 12.82
CA TYR A 63 19.99 -4.58 11.49
C TYR A 63 19.55 -5.98 11.02
N LYS A 64 20.33 -7.01 11.36
CA LYS A 64 20.01 -8.41 11.01
C LYS A 64 18.76 -8.92 11.72
N PHE A 65 18.59 -8.58 12.99
CA PHE A 65 17.38 -8.93 13.72
C PHE A 65 16.15 -8.18 13.16
N GLY A 66 16.34 -6.91 12.81
CA GLY A 66 15.26 -6.06 12.30
C GLY A 66 14.90 -6.25 10.82
N GLU A 67 15.70 -7.03 10.07
CA GLU A 67 15.53 -7.21 8.63
C GLU A 67 14.15 -7.77 8.26
N TYR A 68 13.57 -8.62 9.12
CA TYR A 68 12.28 -9.27 8.86
C TYR A 68 11.13 -8.78 9.74
N ASN A 69 11.43 -8.08 10.83
CA ASN A 69 10.42 -7.65 11.81
C ASN A 69 10.36 -6.13 12.00
N GLY A 70 11.16 -5.37 11.26
CA GLY A 70 11.18 -3.91 11.35
C GLY A 70 11.82 -3.33 12.62
N LEU A 71 12.34 -4.15 13.55
CA LEU A 71 12.85 -3.76 14.86
C LEU A 71 14.38 -3.58 14.86
N TYR A 72 14.92 -2.84 13.91
CA TYR A 72 16.37 -2.64 13.75
C TYR A 72 16.93 -1.44 14.53
N GLN A 73 16.10 -0.53 14.99
CA GLN A 73 16.52 0.64 15.76
C GLN A 73 16.36 0.41 17.26
N GLN A 74 17.32 0.91 18.04
CA GLN A 74 17.20 0.95 19.50
C GLN A 74 16.17 2.03 19.90
N GLY A 75 15.33 1.71 20.85
CA GLY A 75 14.33 2.64 21.38
C GLY A 75 12.95 2.03 21.55
N GLY A 76 11.99 2.86 21.90
CA GLY A 76 10.59 2.48 21.99
C GLY A 76 9.98 2.33 20.60
N PHE A 77 9.07 1.39 20.45
CA PHE A 77 8.28 1.21 19.24
C PHE A 77 6.81 0.98 19.58
N PHE A 78 5.99 1.26 18.60
CA PHE A 78 4.55 0.97 18.58
C PHE A 78 4.29 -0.06 17.49
N VAL A 79 3.38 -0.98 17.75
CA VAL A 79 2.85 -1.91 16.76
C VAL A 79 1.34 -1.93 16.84
N GLY A 80 0.70 -1.99 15.70
CA GLY A 80 -0.75 -2.09 15.62
C GLY A 80 -1.15 -3.07 14.53
N ASP A 81 -2.10 -3.92 14.84
CA ASP A 81 -2.74 -4.84 13.92
C ASP A 81 -4.24 -4.60 13.93
N GLY A 82 -4.89 -4.82 12.84
CA GLY A 82 -6.33 -4.63 12.79
C GLY A 82 -6.98 -5.25 11.58
N SER A 83 -8.22 -5.63 11.79
CA SER A 83 -9.11 -6.15 10.75
C SER A 83 -10.48 -5.52 10.94
N VAL A 84 -10.86 -4.65 10.03
CA VAL A 84 -12.10 -3.88 10.11
C VAL A 84 -12.97 -4.16 8.89
N ARG A 85 -14.22 -4.43 9.11
CA ARG A 85 -15.22 -4.72 8.09
C ARG A 85 -16.38 -3.72 8.21
N PHE A 86 -16.82 -3.23 7.09
CA PHE A 86 -18.03 -2.43 6.97
C PHE A 86 -19.01 -3.10 6.02
N ARG A 87 -20.28 -3.15 6.41
CA ARG A 87 -21.38 -3.62 5.58
C ARG A 87 -22.49 -2.58 5.59
N GLY A 88 -22.66 -1.92 4.47
CA GLY A 88 -23.68 -0.89 4.28
C GLY A 88 -24.95 -1.42 3.65
N ALA A 89 -25.95 -0.53 3.52
CA ALA A 89 -27.11 -0.79 2.71
C ALA A 89 -26.70 -0.88 1.20
N ASP A 90 -27.58 -1.43 0.37
CA ASP A 90 -27.42 -1.49 -1.08
C ASP A 90 -26.14 -2.15 -1.58
N GLY A 91 -25.56 -3.05 -0.77
CA GLY A 91 -24.38 -3.83 -1.12
C GLY A 91 -23.06 -3.07 -1.05
N TYR A 92 -22.98 -1.93 -0.39
CA TYR A 92 -21.71 -1.27 -0.10
C TYR A 92 -20.95 -2.05 0.97
N TYR A 93 -19.64 -2.17 0.78
CA TYR A 93 -18.77 -2.85 1.73
C TYR A 93 -17.36 -2.27 1.73
N TRP A 94 -16.68 -2.44 2.87
CA TRP A 94 -15.25 -2.24 3.03
C TRP A 94 -14.67 -3.34 3.90
N ASN A 95 -13.50 -3.81 3.53
CA ASN A 95 -12.62 -4.67 4.30
C ASN A 95 -11.28 -3.97 4.38
N ILE A 96 -10.78 -3.76 5.59
CA ILE A 96 -9.50 -3.10 5.82
C ILE A 96 -8.72 -3.99 6.77
N ASP A 97 -7.55 -4.42 6.34
CA ASP A 97 -6.62 -5.21 7.14
C ASP A 97 -5.31 -4.45 7.24
N ALA A 98 -4.78 -4.33 8.43
CA ALA A 98 -3.50 -3.70 8.70
C ALA A 98 -2.68 -4.60 9.60
N SER A 99 -1.38 -4.72 9.30
CA SER A 99 -0.43 -5.46 10.11
C SER A 99 0.82 -4.63 10.31
N ASP A 100 1.44 -4.76 11.48
CA ASP A 100 2.68 -4.09 11.83
C ASP A 100 2.64 -2.56 11.65
N ALA A 101 1.46 -1.94 11.77
CA ALA A 101 1.33 -0.49 11.69
C ALA A 101 2.22 0.17 12.75
N GLY A 102 3.13 1.03 12.33
CA GLY A 102 4.16 1.61 13.19
C GLY A 102 5.55 1.02 13.00
N LEU A 103 5.69 -0.15 12.35
CA LEU A 103 6.96 -0.74 11.96
C LEU A 103 7.27 -0.51 10.48
N HIS A 104 8.50 -0.82 10.07
CA HIS A 104 8.91 -0.77 8.66
C HIS A 104 8.59 -2.06 7.89
N THR A 105 7.78 -2.93 8.47
CA THR A 105 7.23 -4.15 7.86
C THR A 105 5.71 -4.04 7.69
N ARG A 106 5.21 -2.80 7.71
CA ARG A 106 3.77 -2.56 7.71
C ARG A 106 3.11 -3.00 6.40
N LEU A 107 1.97 -3.65 6.56
CA LEU A 107 1.07 -4.00 5.49
C LEU A 107 -0.26 -3.30 5.71
N LEU A 108 -0.81 -2.71 4.67
CA LEU A 108 -2.18 -2.23 4.63
C LEU A 108 -2.85 -2.80 3.39
N ASP A 109 -3.95 -3.49 3.59
CA ASP A 109 -4.81 -3.99 2.53
C ASP A 109 -6.22 -3.43 2.72
N ALA A 110 -6.75 -2.80 1.70
CA ALA A 110 -8.08 -2.23 1.74
C ALA A 110 -8.85 -2.62 0.48
N GLU A 111 -9.97 -3.25 0.67
CA GLU A 111 -10.88 -3.63 -0.39
C GLU A 111 -12.26 -3.04 -0.11
N GLY A 112 -12.87 -2.44 -1.10
CA GLY A 112 -14.21 -1.91 -0.94
C GLY A 112 -14.92 -1.69 -2.25
N GLY A 113 -16.22 -1.45 -2.16
CA GLY A 113 -17.01 -1.23 -3.35
C GLY A 113 -18.49 -1.44 -3.13
N ARG A 114 -19.17 -1.73 -4.24
CA ARG A 114 -20.58 -2.10 -4.26
C ARG A 114 -20.73 -3.44 -4.98
N GLN A 115 -21.28 -4.42 -4.28
CA GLN A 115 -21.47 -5.77 -4.80
C GLN A 115 -22.19 -5.75 -6.16
N GLY A 116 -21.64 -6.49 -7.12
CA GLY A 116 -22.18 -6.57 -8.48
C GLY A 116 -21.98 -5.34 -9.36
N LYS A 117 -21.34 -4.28 -8.86
CA LYS A 117 -21.12 -3.04 -9.64
C LYS A 117 -19.65 -2.71 -9.82
N TYR A 118 -18.91 -2.56 -8.72
CA TYR A 118 -17.49 -2.23 -8.77
C TYR A 118 -16.77 -2.67 -7.50
N LYS A 119 -15.47 -2.87 -7.62
CA LYS A 119 -14.55 -3.22 -6.56
C LYS A 119 -13.30 -2.36 -6.69
N LEU A 120 -12.86 -1.79 -5.59
CA LEU A 120 -11.61 -1.08 -5.45
C LEU A 120 -10.70 -1.86 -4.51
N MET A 121 -9.43 -1.91 -4.83
CA MET A 121 -8.40 -2.54 -4.01
C MET A 121 -7.23 -1.58 -3.88
N LEU A 122 -6.75 -1.42 -2.66
CA LEU A 122 -5.53 -0.69 -2.33
C LEU A 122 -4.67 -1.60 -1.47
N ARG A 123 -3.43 -1.82 -1.86
CA ARG A 123 -2.44 -2.55 -1.08
C ARG A 123 -1.18 -1.72 -0.94
N TYR A 124 -0.72 -1.57 0.28
CA TYR A 124 0.57 -1.00 0.63
C TYR A 124 1.35 -2.03 1.44
N ASP A 125 2.54 -2.38 0.97
CA ASP A 125 3.39 -3.41 1.56
C ASP A 125 4.81 -2.85 1.64
N GLU A 126 5.31 -2.64 2.86
CA GLU A 126 6.64 -2.12 3.11
C GLU A 126 7.57 -3.26 3.50
N VAL A 127 8.53 -3.55 2.62
CA VAL A 127 9.54 -4.59 2.83
C VAL A 127 10.89 -3.90 3.02
N PRO A 128 11.41 -3.81 4.26
CA PRO A 128 12.73 -3.25 4.48
C PRO A 128 13.80 -4.19 3.92
N HIS A 129 14.77 -3.62 3.21
CA HIS A 129 15.90 -4.37 2.68
C HIS A 129 17.21 -3.76 3.18
N ALA A 130 17.71 -4.30 4.27
CA ALA A 130 18.95 -3.85 4.90
C ALA A 130 20.13 -4.69 4.43
N LEU A 131 20.93 -4.19 3.50
CA LEU A 131 22.14 -4.88 3.00
C LEU A 131 23.27 -4.86 4.04
N ALA A 132 23.48 -3.73 4.68
CA ALA A 132 24.47 -3.54 5.74
C ALA A 132 24.19 -2.24 6.51
N ASP A 133 24.56 -2.21 7.80
CA ASP A 133 24.54 -0.99 8.61
C ASP A 133 25.92 -0.33 8.76
N SER A 134 26.97 -1.01 8.28
CA SER A 134 28.37 -0.59 8.33
C SER A 134 28.96 -0.22 6.98
N ALA A 135 28.15 -0.23 5.90
CA ALA A 135 28.59 0.17 4.59
C ALA A 135 29.07 1.64 4.61
N ARG A 136 30.27 1.86 4.11
CA ARG A 136 30.88 3.19 4.00
C ARG A 136 31.16 3.51 2.54
N THR A 137 30.88 4.72 2.16
CA THR A 137 31.24 5.25 0.84
C THR A 137 32.45 6.18 0.98
N PRO A 138 33.38 6.19 0.01
CA PRO A 138 34.45 7.16 -0.02
C PRO A 138 33.96 8.58 -0.35
N PHE A 139 32.74 8.72 -0.83
CA PHE A 139 32.19 10.01 -1.20
C PHE A 139 31.72 10.81 0.00
N ALA A 140 32.11 12.08 0.10
CA ALA A 140 31.51 13.05 1.00
C ALA A 140 30.17 13.53 0.43
N GLY A 141 29.21 13.85 1.30
CA GLY A 141 27.86 14.30 0.92
C GLY A 141 26.88 13.16 0.65
N SER A 142 27.14 11.94 1.16
CA SER A 142 26.19 10.83 1.10
C SER A 142 24.86 11.21 1.75
N GLY A 143 23.75 11.00 1.02
CA GLY A 143 22.41 11.45 1.43
C GLY A 143 22.03 12.85 0.94
N GLY A 144 22.97 13.62 0.35
CA GLY A 144 22.71 14.91 -0.26
C GLY A 144 22.60 14.87 -1.79
N ALA A 145 22.32 16.02 -2.38
CA ALA A 145 22.19 16.16 -3.84
C ALA A 145 23.54 16.14 -4.60
N ALA A 146 24.67 16.28 -3.91
CA ALA A 146 26.01 16.31 -4.52
C ALA A 146 26.96 15.38 -3.75
N LEU A 147 27.67 14.54 -4.49
CA LEU A 147 28.72 13.68 -3.97
C LEU A 147 30.07 14.17 -4.45
N THR A 148 31.02 14.33 -3.54
CA THR A 148 32.38 14.73 -3.83
C THR A 148 33.38 13.71 -3.33
N LEU A 149 34.46 13.46 -4.09
CA LEU A 149 35.57 12.67 -3.60
C LEU A 149 36.41 13.49 -2.61
N PRO A 150 36.92 12.85 -1.53
CA PRO A 150 37.82 13.55 -0.63
C PRO A 150 39.12 13.92 -1.34
N ALA A 151 39.75 15.00 -0.87
CA ALA A 151 41.05 15.43 -1.38
C ALA A 151 42.08 14.31 -1.21
N GLY A 152 42.81 13.97 -2.27
CA GLY A 152 43.81 12.90 -2.26
C GLY A 152 43.27 11.51 -2.63
N PHE A 153 42.01 11.40 -3.06
CA PHE A 153 41.54 10.13 -3.64
C PHE A 153 42.27 9.85 -4.97
N PRO A 154 42.90 8.67 -5.16
CA PRO A 154 43.62 8.40 -6.37
C PRO A 154 42.67 8.42 -7.56
N SER A 155 42.87 9.39 -8.47
CA SER A 155 42.24 9.40 -9.79
C SER A 155 43.13 8.57 -10.76
N ALA A 156 42.51 7.64 -11.48
CA ALA A 156 43.16 6.88 -12.52
C ALA A 156 43.54 7.78 -13.71
#